data_c0643bd7389c0cd04bd71c58b2da455b
#
_entry.id   c0643bd7389c0cd04bd71c58b2da455b
#
_cell.length_a   1.000
_cell.length_b   1.000
_cell.length_c   1.000
_cell.angle_alpha   90.00
_cell.angle_beta   90.00
_cell.angle_gamma   90.00
#
_symmetry.space_group_name_H-M   'P 1'
#
loop_
_entity.id
_entity.type
_entity.pdbx_description
1 polymer ?
#
loop_
_entity_poly.entity_id
_entity_poly.type
_entity_poly.pdbx_seq_one_letter_code
_entity_poly.pdbx_strand_id
1 'polypeptide(L)'
;MKIAINGAGIAGAALAYLLSRQGHEVLLVEQAPALRTGGYVLNLWGVGYDAAERLGVLPRLLALQHPSDELRMVDAQGRTRGGYPSQALIDLARGRIISVARSDIAASLYGRLGDRVETVFGDSIASIDDDGTRVQVGFDRGPAREVDLVVGADGLHSRVRRTVFGPHAGFQRSMGCHVASFEVAGYRPRDERIYVAHTAPGRYVARFSVRDDRTLFFVLLRDEYLPGPTPTDEAGRRAALGAALSGMGWECPAILAALGRTDDLYFDSISQVRMDTWAKGRVVLVGDAAACPSLIAGTGAGFAMAEAAVLAGELQRHPGDLPAALSRYQDQLKAFVARKQTYAESLVGSFVPKTALGVRARDAATLLMRLPAFPKLLMGRYLRDDVVLPDYGL
;
A
#
# COMPACT_ATOMS: atom_id res chain seq x y z
N MET A 1 -25.61 6.36 -12.22
CA MET A 1 -25.01 7.62 -11.68
C MET A 1 -23.80 7.97 -12.51
N LYS A 2 -23.48 9.27 -12.57
CA LYS A 2 -22.18 9.77 -13.04
C LYS A 2 -21.25 9.89 -11.83
N ILE A 3 -20.08 9.25 -11.90
CA ILE A 3 -19.17 9.17 -10.75
C ILE A 3 -17.77 9.59 -11.17
N ALA A 4 -17.19 10.58 -10.48
CA ALA A 4 -15.80 10.97 -10.66
C ALA A 4 -14.92 10.35 -9.57
N ILE A 5 -13.87 9.64 -9.98
CA ILE A 5 -12.90 8.99 -9.08
C ILE A 5 -11.54 9.68 -9.26
N ASN A 6 -11.00 10.26 -8.20
CA ASN A 6 -9.67 10.88 -8.21
C ASN A 6 -8.62 9.86 -7.73
N GLY A 7 -7.73 9.44 -8.63
CA GLY A 7 -6.65 8.48 -8.39
C GLY A 7 -6.89 7.12 -9.07
N ALA A 8 -6.01 6.74 -10.03
CA ALA A 8 -6.01 5.45 -10.71
C ALA A 8 -5.12 4.40 -10.01
N GLY A 9 -4.97 4.51 -8.69
CA GLY A 9 -4.31 3.51 -7.85
C GLY A 9 -5.16 2.25 -7.69
N ILE A 10 -4.76 1.37 -6.76
CA ILE A 10 -5.44 0.08 -6.52
C ILE A 10 -6.93 0.28 -6.17
N ALA A 11 -7.24 1.20 -5.23
CA ALA A 11 -8.61 1.47 -4.83
C ALA A 11 -9.46 2.03 -5.98
N GLY A 12 -8.94 3.06 -6.67
CA GLY A 12 -9.69 3.73 -7.74
C GLY A 12 -9.92 2.83 -8.95
N ALA A 13 -8.92 2.08 -9.38
CA ALA A 13 -9.07 1.14 -10.50
C ALA A 13 -10.03 -0.02 -10.17
N ALA A 14 -9.95 -0.58 -8.94
CA ALA A 14 -10.88 -1.61 -8.48
C ALA A 14 -12.33 -1.10 -8.45
N LEU A 15 -12.53 0.09 -7.89
CA LEU A 15 -13.86 0.70 -7.79
C LEU A 15 -14.41 1.06 -9.17
N ALA A 16 -13.60 1.69 -10.03
CA ALA A 16 -14.01 2.04 -11.40
C ALA A 16 -14.45 0.80 -12.19
N TYR A 17 -13.71 -0.32 -12.05
CA TYR A 17 -14.09 -1.59 -12.65
C TYR A 17 -15.46 -2.07 -12.19
N LEU A 18 -15.70 -2.11 -10.87
CA LEU A 18 -16.97 -2.60 -10.32
C LEU A 18 -18.15 -1.71 -10.70
N LEU A 19 -18.01 -0.40 -10.55
CA LEU A 19 -19.08 0.57 -10.86
C LEU A 19 -19.43 0.58 -12.35
N SER A 20 -18.44 0.48 -13.25
CA SER A 20 -18.71 0.39 -14.68
C SER A 20 -19.49 -0.88 -15.05
N ARG A 21 -19.26 -1.99 -14.36
CA ARG A 21 -20.03 -3.23 -14.54
C ARG A 21 -21.47 -3.13 -14.03
N GLN A 22 -21.71 -2.26 -13.05
CA GLN A 22 -23.05 -1.96 -12.53
C GLN A 22 -23.81 -0.93 -13.39
N GLY A 23 -23.24 -0.50 -14.54
CA GLY A 23 -23.89 0.44 -15.46
C GLY A 23 -23.76 1.92 -15.04
N HIS A 24 -22.83 2.25 -14.14
CA HIS A 24 -22.50 3.63 -13.83
C HIS A 24 -21.59 4.25 -14.89
N GLU A 25 -21.76 5.55 -15.16
CA GLU A 25 -20.84 6.36 -15.98
C GLU A 25 -19.68 6.81 -15.09
N VAL A 26 -18.48 6.29 -15.35
CA VAL A 26 -17.31 6.50 -14.48
C VAL A 26 -16.24 7.30 -15.21
N LEU A 27 -15.82 8.41 -14.59
CA LEU A 27 -14.63 9.18 -14.93
C LEU A 27 -13.54 8.86 -13.91
N LEU A 28 -12.43 8.31 -14.36
CA LEU A 28 -11.24 8.05 -13.54
C LEU A 28 -10.14 9.06 -13.88
N VAL A 29 -9.68 9.83 -12.89
CA VAL A 29 -8.69 10.89 -13.08
C VAL A 29 -7.41 10.53 -12.31
N GLU A 30 -6.25 10.65 -12.95
CA GLU A 30 -4.94 10.36 -12.34
C GLU A 30 -3.97 11.52 -12.59
N GLN A 31 -3.35 12.02 -11.52
CA GLN A 31 -2.41 13.13 -11.60
C GLN A 31 -1.11 12.79 -12.35
N ALA A 32 -0.67 11.54 -12.30
CA ALA A 32 0.49 11.09 -13.05
C ALA A 32 0.17 11.02 -14.56
N PRO A 33 1.17 11.23 -15.43
CA PRO A 33 0.96 11.18 -16.89
C PRO A 33 0.68 9.76 -17.41
N ALA A 34 0.93 8.75 -16.60
CA ALA A 34 0.67 7.33 -16.90
C ALA A 34 0.57 6.54 -15.58
N LEU A 35 0.19 5.26 -15.68
CA LEU A 35 0.25 4.36 -14.52
C LEU A 35 1.69 4.25 -14.00
N ARG A 36 1.84 4.35 -12.69
CA ARG A 36 3.14 4.21 -12.05
C ARG A 36 3.63 2.77 -12.16
N THR A 37 4.88 2.60 -12.57
CA THR A 37 5.55 1.28 -12.73
C THR A 37 6.41 0.89 -11.53
N GLY A 38 6.86 1.86 -10.73
CA GLY A 38 7.70 1.65 -9.55
C GLY A 38 6.92 1.33 -8.29
N GLY A 39 7.63 1.11 -7.20
CA GLY A 39 7.08 0.86 -5.88
C GLY A 39 7.81 -0.26 -5.15
N TYR A 40 7.08 -1.05 -4.41
CA TYR A 40 7.62 -2.18 -3.62
C TYR A 40 6.75 -3.42 -3.83
N VAL A 41 7.34 -4.58 -3.54
CA VAL A 41 6.61 -5.85 -3.51
C VAL A 41 5.94 -5.99 -2.14
N LEU A 42 4.73 -6.46 -2.14
CA LEU A 42 3.94 -6.70 -0.95
C LEU A 42 3.35 -8.11 -0.95
N ASN A 43 3.02 -8.58 0.21
CA ASN A 43 2.27 -9.82 0.35
C ASN A 43 0.76 -9.50 0.31
N LEU A 44 0.01 -10.27 -0.46
CA LEU A 44 -1.43 -10.21 -0.54
C LEU A 44 -2.01 -11.48 0.07
N TRP A 45 -2.74 -11.36 1.17
CA TRP A 45 -3.37 -12.47 1.90
C TRP A 45 -4.73 -12.07 2.47
N GLY A 46 -5.45 -13.02 3.08
CA GLY A 46 -6.71 -12.78 3.76
C GLY A 46 -7.72 -12.06 2.89
N VAL A 47 -8.34 -11.01 3.41
CA VAL A 47 -9.36 -10.20 2.70
C VAL A 47 -8.83 -9.65 1.37
N GLY A 48 -7.53 -9.37 1.26
CA GLY A 48 -6.92 -8.90 0.02
C GLY A 48 -6.84 -10.00 -1.05
N TYR A 49 -6.53 -11.22 -0.66
CA TYR A 49 -6.54 -12.37 -1.56
C TYR A 49 -7.97 -12.64 -2.06
N ASP A 50 -8.95 -12.63 -1.14
CA ASP A 50 -10.36 -12.83 -1.45
C ASP A 50 -10.90 -11.73 -2.38
N ALA A 51 -10.50 -10.48 -2.16
CA ALA A 51 -10.87 -9.36 -3.02
C ALA A 51 -10.27 -9.49 -4.42
N ALA A 52 -8.99 -9.89 -4.54
CA ALA A 52 -8.35 -10.13 -5.84
C ALA A 52 -9.02 -11.26 -6.62
N GLU A 53 -9.46 -12.31 -5.93
CA GLU A 53 -10.21 -13.43 -6.50
C GLU A 53 -11.57 -12.95 -7.04
N ARG A 54 -12.36 -12.24 -6.23
CA ARG A 54 -13.67 -11.68 -6.62
C ARG A 54 -13.56 -10.67 -7.77
N LEU A 55 -12.52 -9.85 -7.78
CA LEU A 55 -12.24 -8.92 -8.87
C LEU A 55 -11.74 -9.62 -10.15
N GLY A 56 -11.48 -10.93 -10.10
CA GLY A 56 -11.01 -11.73 -11.23
C GLY A 56 -9.60 -11.40 -11.69
N VAL A 57 -8.78 -10.77 -10.84
CA VAL A 57 -7.38 -10.43 -11.14
C VAL A 57 -6.38 -11.44 -10.57
N LEU A 58 -6.80 -12.31 -9.67
CA LEU A 58 -5.93 -13.28 -8.99
C LEU A 58 -5.13 -14.17 -9.94
N PRO A 59 -5.71 -14.75 -11.03
CA PRO A 59 -4.93 -15.59 -11.95
C PRO A 59 -3.75 -14.83 -12.60
N ARG A 60 -3.96 -13.55 -12.95
CA ARG A 60 -2.90 -12.70 -13.47
C ARG A 60 -1.85 -12.37 -12.41
N LEU A 61 -2.27 -12.07 -11.18
CA LEU A 61 -1.35 -11.78 -10.08
C LEU A 61 -0.51 -13.00 -9.70
N LEU A 62 -1.07 -14.22 -9.75
CA LEU A 62 -0.32 -15.47 -9.57
C LEU A 62 0.76 -15.64 -10.64
N ALA A 63 0.48 -15.28 -11.90
CA ALA A 63 1.47 -15.33 -12.98
C ALA A 63 2.58 -14.26 -12.82
N LEU A 64 2.28 -13.16 -12.13
CA LEU A 64 3.18 -12.04 -11.92
C LEU A 64 3.89 -12.05 -10.55
N GLN A 65 3.61 -13.04 -9.70
CA GLN A 65 4.16 -13.11 -8.35
C GLN A 65 5.69 -13.21 -8.31
N HIS A 66 6.25 -12.75 -7.22
CA HIS A 66 7.67 -12.85 -6.88
C HIS A 66 7.84 -13.81 -5.69
N PRO A 67 7.89 -15.14 -5.92
CA PRO A 67 7.97 -16.08 -4.82
C PRO A 67 9.31 -15.96 -4.11
N SER A 68 9.26 -16.00 -2.78
CA SER A 68 10.44 -16.07 -1.91
C SER A 68 10.44 -17.40 -1.17
N ASP A 69 11.58 -18.06 -1.10
CA ASP A 69 11.74 -19.32 -0.35
C ASP A 69 12.15 -19.04 1.10
N GLU A 70 12.87 -17.95 1.35
CA GLU A 70 13.43 -17.64 2.67
C GLU A 70 13.48 -16.12 2.88
N LEU A 71 13.17 -15.71 4.09
CA LEU A 71 13.62 -14.45 4.66
C LEU A 71 14.90 -14.71 5.45
N ARG A 72 16.01 -14.04 5.09
CA ARG A 72 17.31 -14.16 5.74
C ARG A 72 17.72 -12.83 6.36
N MET A 73 17.99 -12.85 7.67
CA MET A 73 18.54 -11.70 8.39
C MET A 73 20.05 -11.84 8.51
N VAL A 74 20.80 -10.80 8.13
CA VAL A 74 22.27 -10.82 8.16
C VAL A 74 22.84 -9.70 9.01
N ASP A 75 24.07 -9.91 9.52
CA ASP A 75 24.85 -8.86 10.21
C ASP A 75 25.61 -7.97 9.23
N ALA A 76 26.35 -7.00 9.77
CA ALA A 76 27.15 -6.05 8.98
C ALA A 76 28.25 -6.70 8.11
N GLN A 77 28.61 -7.97 8.38
CA GLN A 77 29.54 -8.78 7.59
C GLN A 77 28.83 -9.77 6.66
N GLY A 78 27.50 -9.73 6.54
CA GLY A 78 26.70 -10.62 5.70
C GLY A 78 26.47 -12.02 6.29
N ARG A 79 26.86 -12.27 7.54
CA ARG A 79 26.65 -13.58 8.20
C ARG A 79 25.22 -13.70 8.69
N THR A 80 24.57 -14.83 8.41
CA THR A 80 23.18 -15.10 8.85
C THR A 80 23.03 -15.02 10.37
N ARG A 81 22.07 -14.27 10.86
CA ARG A 81 21.71 -14.07 12.27
C ARG A 81 20.31 -14.50 12.62
N GLY A 82 19.45 -14.59 11.63
CA GLY A 82 18.03 -14.92 11.79
C GLY A 82 17.37 -15.26 10.47
N GLY A 83 16.05 -15.41 10.50
CA GLY A 83 15.26 -15.68 9.32
C GLY A 83 14.50 -17.00 9.39
N TYR A 84 13.59 -17.19 8.45
CA TYR A 84 12.71 -18.34 8.40
C TYR A 84 12.31 -18.67 6.95
N PRO A 85 11.94 -19.92 6.65
CA PRO A 85 11.43 -20.31 5.35
C PRO A 85 10.05 -19.67 5.12
N SER A 86 9.82 -19.15 3.93
CA SER A 86 8.54 -18.53 3.56
C SER A 86 7.36 -19.50 3.66
N GLN A 87 7.65 -20.83 3.59
CA GLN A 87 6.66 -21.88 3.78
C GLN A 87 5.89 -21.73 5.11
N ALA A 88 6.54 -21.22 6.16
CA ALA A 88 5.90 -20.98 7.45
C ALA A 88 4.73 -19.98 7.37
N LEU A 89 4.84 -18.96 6.51
CA LEU A 89 3.75 -18.00 6.25
C LEU A 89 2.70 -18.57 5.29
N ILE A 90 3.14 -19.33 4.28
CA ILE A 90 2.26 -19.99 3.31
C ILE A 90 1.32 -20.97 4.03
N ASP A 91 1.86 -21.79 4.94
CA ASP A 91 1.08 -22.75 5.74
C ASP A 91 0.10 -22.02 6.66
N LEU A 92 0.54 -20.94 7.32
CA LEU A 92 -0.29 -20.14 8.20
C LEU A 92 -1.45 -19.46 7.45
N ALA A 93 -1.20 -19.02 6.22
CA ALA A 93 -2.19 -18.46 5.31
C ALA A 93 -2.97 -19.53 4.52
N ARG A 94 -2.73 -20.83 4.78
CA ARG A 94 -3.37 -21.97 4.09
C ARG A 94 -3.20 -21.91 2.56
N GLY A 95 -2.02 -21.52 2.09
CA GLY A 95 -1.71 -21.32 0.68
C GLY A 95 -2.31 -20.05 0.04
N ARG A 96 -3.09 -19.26 0.77
CA ARG A 96 -3.76 -18.04 0.28
C ARG A 96 -2.91 -16.79 0.58
N ILE A 97 -1.68 -16.78 0.05
CA ILE A 97 -0.74 -15.66 0.13
C ILE A 97 0.10 -15.60 -1.14
N ILE A 98 0.28 -14.42 -1.70
CA ILE A 98 1.16 -14.18 -2.84
C ILE A 98 2.00 -12.93 -2.60
N SER A 99 3.23 -12.93 -3.10
CA SER A 99 4.11 -11.76 -3.11
C SER A 99 4.06 -11.12 -4.50
N VAL A 100 3.62 -9.87 -4.60
CA VAL A 100 3.39 -9.22 -5.90
C VAL A 100 3.74 -7.73 -5.84
N ALA A 101 4.23 -7.15 -6.94
CA ALA A 101 4.52 -5.74 -7.00
C ALA A 101 3.22 -4.91 -6.92
N ARG A 102 3.26 -3.80 -6.17
CA ARG A 102 2.12 -2.88 -6.04
C ARG A 102 1.66 -2.36 -7.40
N SER A 103 2.59 -2.08 -8.31
CA SER A 103 2.33 -1.67 -9.68
C SER A 103 1.61 -2.75 -10.50
N ASP A 104 1.96 -4.03 -10.32
CA ASP A 104 1.31 -5.15 -11.02
C ASP A 104 -0.16 -5.31 -10.60
N ILE A 105 -0.49 -5.04 -9.33
CA ILE A 105 -1.88 -5.05 -8.86
C ILE A 105 -2.66 -3.92 -9.54
N ALA A 106 -2.13 -2.68 -9.51
CA ALA A 106 -2.78 -1.53 -10.12
C ALA A 106 -2.96 -1.73 -11.64
N ALA A 107 -1.92 -2.18 -12.35
CA ALA A 107 -1.97 -2.45 -13.78
C ALA A 107 -2.94 -3.60 -14.12
N SER A 108 -3.03 -4.64 -13.28
CA SER A 108 -3.96 -5.75 -13.49
C SER A 108 -5.42 -5.29 -13.34
N LEU A 109 -5.70 -4.43 -12.37
CA LEU A 109 -7.03 -3.85 -12.16
C LEU A 109 -7.38 -2.87 -13.29
N TYR A 110 -6.45 -1.98 -13.64
CA TYR A 110 -6.64 -1.02 -14.73
C TYR A 110 -6.91 -1.72 -16.06
N GLY A 111 -6.18 -2.78 -16.37
CA GLY A 111 -6.41 -3.59 -17.58
C GLY A 111 -7.80 -4.25 -17.67
N ARG A 112 -8.59 -4.25 -16.58
CA ARG A 112 -9.99 -4.72 -16.57
C ARG A 112 -11.00 -3.63 -16.98
N LEU A 113 -10.60 -2.36 -16.99
CA LEU A 113 -11.51 -1.24 -17.27
C LEU A 113 -12.02 -1.24 -18.71
N GLY A 114 -11.11 -1.51 -19.68
CA GLY A 114 -11.44 -1.43 -21.10
C GLY A 114 -11.99 -0.05 -21.48
N ASP A 115 -12.81 0.00 -22.51
CA ASP A 115 -13.43 1.25 -23.01
C ASP A 115 -14.65 1.70 -22.21
N ARG A 116 -14.98 1.02 -21.10
CA ARG A 116 -16.16 1.34 -20.27
C ARG A 116 -15.94 2.48 -19.29
N VAL A 117 -14.68 2.84 -19.05
CA VAL A 117 -14.30 3.89 -18.10
C VAL A 117 -13.50 4.96 -18.82
N GLU A 118 -14.02 6.18 -18.83
CA GLU A 118 -13.24 7.33 -19.28
C GLU A 118 -12.09 7.56 -18.30
N THR A 119 -10.84 7.49 -18.78
CA THR A 119 -9.65 7.73 -17.94
C THR A 119 -8.88 8.93 -18.44
N VAL A 120 -8.59 9.87 -17.54
CA VAL A 120 -7.81 11.07 -17.81
C VAL A 120 -6.54 11.04 -16.96
N PHE A 121 -5.39 10.97 -17.63
CA PHE A 121 -4.07 11.07 -17.00
C PHE A 121 -3.53 12.49 -17.03
N GLY A 122 -2.63 12.82 -16.12
CA GLY A 122 -1.99 14.14 -16.02
C GLY A 122 -2.93 15.23 -15.49
N ASP A 123 -4.04 14.85 -14.85
CA ASP A 123 -5.01 15.78 -14.26
C ASP A 123 -5.44 15.33 -12.86
N SER A 124 -6.08 16.20 -12.11
CA SER A 124 -6.59 15.91 -10.76
C SER A 124 -7.77 16.79 -10.44
N ILE A 125 -8.68 16.31 -9.60
CA ILE A 125 -9.76 17.12 -9.05
C ILE A 125 -9.17 18.29 -8.24
N ALA A 126 -9.51 19.51 -8.62
CA ALA A 126 -9.05 20.76 -8.02
C ALA A 126 -10.06 21.40 -7.07
N SER A 127 -11.33 21.36 -7.43
CA SER A 127 -12.42 21.90 -6.62
C SER A 127 -13.64 20.99 -6.64
N ILE A 128 -14.41 21.04 -5.57
CA ILE A 128 -15.61 20.24 -5.36
C ILE A 128 -16.66 21.17 -4.74
N ASP A 129 -17.79 21.32 -5.40
CA ASP A 129 -18.93 22.09 -4.92
C ASP A 129 -20.17 21.19 -4.92
N ASP A 130 -20.59 20.77 -3.72
CA ASP A 130 -21.72 19.85 -3.49
C ASP A 130 -22.95 20.64 -3.05
N ASP A 131 -23.96 20.75 -3.89
CA ASP A 131 -25.22 21.45 -3.61
C ASP A 131 -26.26 20.55 -2.90
N GLY A 132 -25.89 19.29 -2.59
CA GLY A 132 -26.77 18.28 -1.98
C GLY A 132 -27.52 17.42 -3.00
N THR A 133 -27.63 17.86 -4.26
CA THR A 133 -28.28 17.11 -5.35
C THR A 133 -27.29 16.66 -6.40
N ARG A 134 -26.31 17.50 -6.72
CA ARG A 134 -25.24 17.30 -7.69
C ARG A 134 -23.92 17.81 -7.13
N VAL A 135 -22.83 17.42 -7.77
CA VAL A 135 -21.50 17.90 -7.44
C VAL A 135 -20.87 18.51 -8.69
N GLN A 136 -20.52 19.78 -8.62
CA GLN A 136 -19.68 20.42 -9.63
C GLN A 136 -18.21 20.16 -9.29
N VAL A 137 -17.49 19.54 -10.23
CA VAL A 137 -16.08 19.17 -10.09
C VAL A 137 -15.23 19.96 -11.06
N GLY A 138 -14.29 20.75 -10.53
CA GLY A 138 -13.25 21.40 -11.31
C GLY A 138 -11.97 20.58 -11.31
N PHE A 139 -11.23 20.62 -12.42
CA PHE A 139 -9.96 19.92 -12.61
C PHE A 139 -8.80 20.90 -12.76
N ASP A 140 -7.56 20.41 -12.62
CA ASP A 140 -6.37 21.29 -12.82
C ASP A 140 -6.24 21.75 -14.29
N ARG A 141 -6.66 20.90 -15.23
CA ARG A 141 -6.48 21.13 -16.68
C ARG A 141 -7.76 20.96 -17.50
N GLY A 142 -8.57 19.97 -17.18
CA GLY A 142 -9.80 19.67 -17.92
C GLY A 142 -10.96 20.62 -17.62
N PRO A 143 -12.03 20.60 -18.43
CA PRO A 143 -13.24 21.35 -18.17
C PRO A 143 -13.99 20.83 -16.94
N ALA A 144 -14.67 21.72 -16.22
CA ALA A 144 -15.53 21.34 -15.10
C ALA A 144 -16.63 20.36 -15.56
N ARG A 145 -17.02 19.45 -14.67
CA ARG A 145 -18.08 18.46 -14.91
C ARG A 145 -19.05 18.37 -13.74
N GLU A 146 -20.29 18.04 -14.06
CA GLU A 146 -21.31 17.72 -13.08
C GLU A 146 -21.45 16.22 -12.90
N VAL A 147 -21.40 15.76 -11.65
CA VAL A 147 -21.48 14.33 -11.28
C VAL A 147 -22.45 14.10 -10.13
N ASP A 148 -22.85 12.85 -9.91
CA ASP A 148 -23.71 12.44 -8.79
C ASP A 148 -22.91 12.12 -7.52
N LEU A 149 -21.64 11.68 -7.68
CA LEU A 149 -20.78 11.24 -6.59
C LEU A 149 -19.33 11.53 -6.94
N VAL A 150 -18.56 12.01 -5.99
CA VAL A 150 -17.10 12.12 -6.04
C VAL A 150 -16.46 11.12 -5.12
N VAL A 151 -15.47 10.38 -5.62
CA VAL A 151 -14.66 9.44 -4.85
C VAL A 151 -13.21 9.87 -4.79
N GLY A 152 -12.69 10.11 -3.60
CA GLY A 152 -11.26 10.30 -3.36
C GLY A 152 -10.56 8.96 -3.17
N ALA A 153 -9.80 8.52 -4.18
CA ALA A 153 -8.96 7.32 -4.19
C ALA A 153 -7.47 7.67 -4.37
N ASP A 154 -7.11 8.90 -4.03
CA ASP A 154 -5.83 9.58 -4.30
C ASP A 154 -4.78 9.40 -3.18
N GLY A 155 -4.96 8.37 -2.37
CA GLY A 155 -3.94 7.81 -1.48
C GLY A 155 -3.65 8.63 -0.22
N LEU A 156 -2.48 8.35 0.38
CA LEU A 156 -2.07 8.90 1.68
C LEU A 156 -2.14 10.44 1.71
N HIS A 157 -1.74 11.10 0.63
CA HIS A 157 -1.70 12.56 0.51
C HIS A 157 -2.95 13.13 -0.20
N SER A 158 -4.11 12.50 -0.02
CA SER A 158 -5.36 12.81 -0.70
C SER A 158 -5.70 14.30 -0.75
N ARG A 159 -5.86 14.81 -1.97
CA ARG A 159 -6.33 16.17 -2.25
C ARG A 159 -7.82 16.29 -1.99
N VAL A 160 -8.61 15.26 -2.35
CA VAL A 160 -10.05 15.24 -2.09
C VAL A 160 -10.32 15.33 -0.58
N ARG A 161 -9.58 14.53 0.23
CA ARG A 161 -9.68 14.65 1.69
C ARG A 161 -9.38 16.06 2.18
N ARG A 162 -8.28 16.66 1.71
CA ARG A 162 -7.91 18.03 2.10
C ARG A 162 -8.96 19.07 1.74
N THR A 163 -9.54 18.95 0.54
CA THR A 163 -10.53 19.90 0.04
C THR A 163 -11.85 19.83 0.81
N VAL A 164 -12.34 18.64 1.13
CA VAL A 164 -13.70 18.43 1.67
C VAL A 164 -13.71 18.28 3.19
N PHE A 165 -12.71 17.60 3.76
CA PHE A 165 -12.68 17.25 5.19
C PHE A 165 -11.72 18.12 6.00
N GLY A 166 -10.77 18.79 5.35
CA GLY A 166 -9.82 19.67 6.00
C GLY A 166 -8.35 19.24 5.89
N PRO A 167 -7.43 19.98 6.53
CA PRO A 167 -6.00 19.81 6.35
C PRO A 167 -5.47 18.45 6.81
N HIS A 168 -4.42 17.95 6.15
CA HIS A 168 -3.79 16.65 6.43
C HIS A 168 -3.42 16.44 7.91
N ALA A 169 -2.94 17.49 8.59
CA ALA A 169 -2.53 17.42 9.98
C ALA A 169 -3.63 16.96 10.95
N GLY A 170 -4.91 17.14 10.56
CA GLY A 170 -6.05 16.65 11.33
C GLY A 170 -6.24 15.13 11.27
N PHE A 171 -5.71 14.47 10.24
CA PHE A 171 -6.02 13.07 9.95
C PHE A 171 -4.78 12.18 9.86
N GLN A 172 -3.65 12.71 9.39
CA GLN A 172 -2.42 11.95 9.20
C GLN A 172 -1.61 11.88 10.48
N ARG A 173 -1.19 10.67 10.86
CA ARG A 173 -0.35 10.40 12.02
C ARG A 173 0.93 9.71 11.58
N SER A 174 2.08 10.38 11.76
CA SER A 174 3.39 9.76 11.53
C SER A 174 3.62 8.63 12.53
N MET A 175 4.27 7.57 12.07
CA MET A 175 4.73 6.45 12.88
C MET A 175 6.21 6.58 13.28
N GLY A 176 6.82 7.74 13.07
CA GLY A 176 8.21 8.02 13.43
C GLY A 176 9.22 7.30 12.54
N CYS A 177 8.85 6.97 11.32
CA CYS A 177 9.68 6.24 10.36
C CYS A 177 9.41 6.70 8.93
N HIS A 178 10.40 6.46 8.07
CA HIS A 178 10.32 6.63 6.61
C HIS A 178 10.59 5.32 5.89
N VAL A 179 10.09 5.23 4.69
CA VAL A 179 10.33 4.13 3.74
C VAL A 179 10.96 4.67 2.48
N ALA A 180 11.91 3.91 1.94
CA ALA A 180 12.37 4.10 0.58
C ALA A 180 12.40 2.77 -0.17
N SER A 181 12.16 2.82 -1.47
CA SER A 181 12.26 1.66 -2.34
C SER A 181 12.71 2.07 -3.73
N PHE A 182 13.57 1.26 -4.33
CA PHE A 182 14.04 1.45 -5.69
C PHE A 182 14.51 0.13 -6.29
N GLU A 183 14.53 0.05 -7.61
CA GLU A 183 14.97 -1.11 -8.36
C GLU A 183 16.16 -0.80 -9.23
N VAL A 184 17.09 -1.77 -9.34
CA VAL A 184 18.28 -1.66 -10.19
C VAL A 184 18.47 -2.93 -11.00
N ALA A 185 18.75 -2.81 -12.30
CA ALA A 185 19.11 -3.93 -13.16
C ALA A 185 20.56 -4.37 -12.91
N GLY A 186 20.81 -5.67 -13.03
CA GLY A 186 22.16 -6.24 -13.03
C GLY A 186 22.91 -6.15 -11.68
N TYR A 187 22.24 -5.91 -10.57
CA TYR A 187 22.89 -5.89 -9.24
C TYR A 187 23.37 -7.28 -8.81
N ARG A 188 24.57 -7.34 -8.22
CA ARG A 188 25.17 -8.57 -7.67
C ARG A 188 25.78 -8.28 -6.28
N PRO A 189 25.74 -9.25 -5.31
CA PRO A 189 25.21 -10.60 -5.46
C PRO A 189 23.70 -10.63 -5.59
N ARG A 190 23.17 -11.67 -6.25
CA ARG A 190 21.75 -11.89 -6.44
C ARG A 190 21.36 -13.26 -5.90
N ASP A 191 20.80 -13.29 -4.70
CA ASP A 191 20.24 -14.52 -4.11
C ASP A 191 18.82 -14.70 -4.67
N GLU A 192 18.69 -15.60 -5.64
CA GLU A 192 17.38 -15.86 -6.24
C GLU A 192 16.41 -16.42 -5.20
N ARG A 193 15.18 -15.84 -5.18
CA ARG A 193 14.09 -16.25 -4.30
C ARG A 193 14.41 -16.13 -2.80
N ILE A 194 15.42 -15.36 -2.41
CA ILE A 194 15.74 -15.07 -1.02
C ILE A 194 15.61 -13.59 -0.74
N TYR A 195 14.81 -13.26 0.26
CA TYR A 195 14.70 -11.91 0.78
C TYR A 195 15.80 -11.72 1.84
N VAL A 196 16.85 -10.99 1.52
CA VAL A 196 17.99 -10.76 2.43
C VAL A 196 17.84 -9.38 3.07
N ALA A 197 17.93 -9.33 4.39
CA ALA A 197 17.79 -8.08 5.13
C ALA A 197 18.89 -7.89 6.18
N HIS A 198 19.40 -6.67 6.26
CA HIS A 198 20.31 -6.19 7.29
C HIS A 198 19.64 -5.13 8.14
N THR A 199 19.83 -5.19 9.46
CA THR A 199 19.30 -4.20 10.40
C THR A 199 20.38 -3.69 11.33
N ALA A 200 20.53 -2.38 11.39
CA ALA A 200 21.20 -1.67 12.47
C ALA A 200 20.13 -0.96 13.33
N PRO A 201 20.45 -0.53 14.57
CA PRO A 201 19.51 0.25 15.35
C PRO A 201 18.89 1.39 14.57
N GLY A 202 17.55 1.43 14.51
CA GLY A 202 16.78 2.45 13.81
C GLY A 202 16.80 2.40 12.28
N ARG A 203 17.46 1.42 11.66
CA ARG A 203 17.63 1.34 10.20
C ARG A 203 17.54 -0.11 9.70
N TYR A 204 16.79 -0.33 8.66
CA TYR A 204 16.57 -1.63 8.04
C TYR A 204 16.76 -1.50 6.53
N VAL A 205 17.53 -2.39 5.95
CA VAL A 205 17.76 -2.46 4.50
C VAL A 205 17.55 -3.88 4.05
N ALA A 206 16.78 -4.06 3.01
CA ALA A 206 16.57 -5.36 2.41
C ALA A 206 16.74 -5.30 0.89
N ARG A 207 17.08 -6.43 0.31
CA ARG A 207 17.04 -6.67 -1.11
C ARG A 207 16.42 -8.02 -1.45
N PHE A 208 15.79 -8.08 -2.59
CA PHE A 208 15.43 -9.35 -3.19
C PHE A 208 15.31 -9.24 -4.71
N SER A 209 15.47 -10.39 -5.39
CA SER A 209 15.40 -10.47 -6.83
C SER A 209 13.96 -10.37 -7.33
N VAL A 210 13.73 -9.51 -8.30
CA VAL A 210 12.49 -9.39 -9.04
C VAL A 210 12.72 -9.78 -10.51
N ARG A 211 11.70 -9.71 -11.36
CA ARG A 211 11.80 -10.07 -12.78
C ARG A 211 12.83 -9.20 -13.53
N ASP A 212 13.19 -9.64 -14.72
CA ASP A 212 14.02 -8.90 -15.71
C ASP A 212 15.41 -8.51 -15.18
N ASP A 213 16.06 -9.43 -14.44
CA ASP A 213 17.38 -9.23 -13.80
C ASP A 213 17.46 -7.98 -12.93
N ARG A 214 16.33 -7.56 -12.37
CA ARG A 214 16.25 -6.42 -11.44
C ARG A 214 16.32 -6.90 -10.00
N THR A 215 16.90 -6.06 -9.15
CA THR A 215 16.89 -6.23 -7.69
C THR A 215 16.16 -5.06 -7.08
N LEU A 216 15.18 -5.34 -6.26
CA LEU A 216 14.45 -4.37 -5.47
C LEU A 216 15.13 -4.17 -4.13
N PHE A 217 15.37 -2.93 -3.78
CA PHE A 217 15.83 -2.49 -2.47
C PHE A 217 14.67 -1.88 -1.69
N PHE A 218 14.58 -2.25 -0.42
CA PHE A 218 13.58 -1.75 0.49
C PHE A 218 14.25 -1.27 1.78
N VAL A 219 14.04 -0.02 2.14
CA VAL A 219 14.68 0.63 3.26
C VAL A 219 13.63 1.19 4.21
N LEU A 220 13.78 0.91 5.51
CA LEU A 220 13.05 1.57 6.56
C LEU A 220 14.04 2.29 7.48
N LEU A 221 13.72 3.51 7.84
CA LEU A 221 14.54 4.30 8.75
C LEU A 221 13.67 5.12 9.71
N ARG A 222 14.13 5.25 10.93
CA ARG A 222 13.49 6.12 11.91
C ARG A 222 13.81 7.57 11.64
N ASP A 223 12.90 8.47 11.99
CA ASP A 223 13.02 9.92 11.77
C ASP A 223 14.32 10.49 12.33
N GLU A 224 14.86 9.93 13.42
CA GLU A 224 16.13 10.32 14.04
C GLU A 224 17.36 10.16 13.12
N TYR A 225 17.21 9.39 12.01
CA TYR A 225 18.25 9.20 10.98
C TYR A 225 18.06 10.08 9.75
N LEU A 226 17.08 10.98 9.77
CA LEU A 226 16.93 12.01 8.74
C LEU A 226 17.61 13.30 9.18
N PRO A 227 18.43 13.93 8.33
CA PRO A 227 19.06 15.20 8.64
C PRO A 227 18.08 16.38 8.48
N GLY A 228 16.96 16.39 9.19
CA GLY A 228 15.95 17.45 9.12
C GLY A 228 14.56 16.96 8.68
N PRO A 229 13.70 17.86 8.17
CA PRO A 229 12.36 17.50 7.72
C PRO A 229 12.40 16.55 6.52
N THR A 230 11.29 15.84 6.29
CA THR A 230 11.15 14.92 5.14
C THR A 230 11.49 15.63 3.83
N PRO A 231 12.48 15.16 3.05
CA PRO A 231 12.87 15.79 1.81
C PRO A 231 11.75 15.75 0.77
N THR A 232 11.53 16.86 0.08
CA THR A 232 10.49 16.98 -0.95
C THR A 232 11.01 16.77 -2.36
N ASP A 233 12.31 17.00 -2.59
CA ASP A 233 12.96 16.79 -3.87
C ASP A 233 13.79 15.50 -3.90
N GLU A 234 14.17 15.07 -5.10
CA GLU A 234 14.90 13.82 -5.30
C GLU A 234 16.33 13.88 -4.75
N ALA A 235 17.01 14.98 -4.91
CA ALA A 235 18.40 15.16 -4.42
C ALA A 235 18.45 15.04 -2.89
N GLY A 236 17.53 15.69 -2.19
CA GLY A 236 17.37 15.58 -0.74
C GLY A 236 17.04 14.17 -0.28
N ARG A 237 16.15 13.45 -0.99
CA ARG A 237 15.82 12.04 -0.68
C ARG A 237 17.03 11.13 -0.82
N ARG A 238 17.84 11.29 -1.87
CA ARG A 238 19.08 10.55 -2.10
C ARG A 238 20.12 10.87 -1.02
N ALA A 239 20.28 12.14 -0.68
CA ALA A 239 21.20 12.58 0.37
C ALA A 239 20.80 12.00 1.75
N ALA A 240 19.50 12.00 2.07
CA ALA A 240 18.97 11.42 3.30
C ALA A 240 19.25 9.91 3.40
N LEU A 241 19.05 9.16 2.31
CA LEU A 241 19.39 7.75 2.26
C LEU A 241 20.90 7.52 2.37
N GLY A 242 21.72 8.33 1.70
CA GLY A 242 23.17 8.29 1.80
C GLY A 242 23.65 8.44 3.24
N ALA A 243 23.15 9.45 3.94
CA ALA A 243 23.46 9.68 5.35
C ALA A 243 22.96 8.53 6.25
N ALA A 244 21.73 8.07 6.05
CA ALA A 244 21.13 7.02 6.87
C ALA A 244 21.84 5.66 6.73
N LEU A 245 22.26 5.28 5.53
CA LEU A 245 22.92 3.99 5.27
C LEU A 245 24.43 4.02 5.47
N SER A 246 25.02 5.20 5.64
CA SER A 246 26.45 5.34 5.92
C SER A 246 26.84 4.57 7.18
N GLY A 247 27.92 3.80 7.09
CA GLY A 247 28.49 3.06 8.22
C GLY A 247 27.70 1.83 8.67
N MET A 248 26.62 1.44 7.97
CA MET A 248 25.86 0.24 8.34
C MET A 248 26.59 -1.08 8.08
N GLY A 249 27.55 -1.11 7.17
CA GLY A 249 28.20 -2.34 6.74
C GLY A 249 27.36 -3.13 5.74
N TRP A 250 27.56 -4.45 5.67
CA TRP A 250 26.94 -5.34 4.69
C TRP A 250 27.14 -4.81 3.25
N GLU A 251 26.11 -4.87 2.42
CA GLU A 251 26.10 -4.37 1.05
C GLU A 251 25.75 -2.87 0.94
N CYS A 252 25.57 -2.14 2.06
CA CYS A 252 25.10 -0.75 2.02
C CYS A 252 25.95 0.18 1.13
N PRO A 253 27.31 0.10 1.07
CA PRO A 253 28.07 0.90 0.12
C PRO A 253 27.74 0.60 -1.34
N ALA A 254 27.56 -0.69 -1.70
CA ALA A 254 27.18 -1.11 -3.04
C ALA A 254 25.72 -0.72 -3.39
N ILE A 255 24.82 -0.78 -2.42
CA ILE A 255 23.42 -0.36 -2.54
C ILE A 255 23.35 1.16 -2.81
N LEU A 256 24.15 1.96 -2.11
CA LEU A 256 24.22 3.41 -2.34
C LEU A 256 24.80 3.74 -3.73
N ALA A 257 25.82 3.00 -4.17
CA ALA A 257 26.34 3.13 -5.55
C ALA A 257 25.28 2.72 -6.58
N ALA A 258 24.46 1.72 -6.29
CA ALA A 258 23.36 1.29 -7.14
C ALA A 258 22.23 2.34 -7.18
N LEU A 259 21.93 3.00 -6.07
CA LEU A 259 20.95 4.09 -6.00
C LEU A 259 21.31 5.22 -6.99
N GLY A 260 22.59 5.50 -7.20
CA GLY A 260 23.05 6.50 -8.18
C GLY A 260 22.73 6.16 -9.64
N ARG A 261 22.29 4.93 -9.95
CA ARG A 261 22.00 4.43 -11.30
C ARG A 261 20.51 4.29 -11.62
N THR A 262 19.63 4.68 -10.71
CA THR A 262 18.17 4.63 -10.91
C THR A 262 17.57 6.02 -10.79
N ASP A 263 16.56 6.32 -11.59
CA ASP A 263 15.80 7.56 -11.54
C ASP A 263 14.44 7.36 -10.81
N ASP A 264 14.08 6.12 -10.48
CA ASP A 264 12.82 5.78 -9.81
C ASP A 264 13.07 5.46 -8.32
N LEU A 265 13.08 6.50 -7.49
CA LEU A 265 13.18 6.41 -6.05
C LEU A 265 11.84 6.74 -5.40
N TYR A 266 11.17 5.72 -4.87
CA TYR A 266 10.06 5.94 -3.94
C TYR A 266 10.61 6.31 -2.56
N PHE A 267 10.11 7.41 -1.98
CA PHE A 267 10.46 7.85 -0.64
C PHE A 267 9.26 8.53 0.01
N ASP A 268 8.83 8.08 1.18
CA ASP A 268 7.69 8.66 1.90
C ASP A 268 7.78 8.43 3.41
N SER A 269 7.03 9.22 4.17
CA SER A 269 6.82 8.97 5.61
C SER A 269 5.90 7.78 5.82
N ILE A 270 6.20 6.95 6.80
CA ILE A 270 5.30 5.88 7.24
C ILE A 270 4.25 6.50 8.15
N SER A 271 3.02 6.56 7.66
CA SER A 271 1.92 7.25 8.32
C SER A 271 0.64 6.42 8.29
N GLN A 272 -0.28 6.77 9.16
CA GLN A 272 -1.68 6.32 9.15
C GLN A 272 -2.60 7.48 8.80
N VAL A 273 -3.75 7.17 8.22
CA VAL A 273 -4.88 8.12 8.10
C VAL A 273 -5.98 7.65 9.03
N ARG A 274 -6.38 8.50 9.96
CA ARG A 274 -7.44 8.23 10.94
C ARG A 274 -8.52 9.29 10.82
N MET A 275 -9.72 8.86 10.46
CA MET A 275 -10.88 9.71 10.26
C MET A 275 -12.09 9.14 10.96
N ASP A 276 -12.92 10.02 11.51
CA ASP A 276 -14.20 9.63 12.13
C ASP A 276 -15.24 9.31 11.07
N THR A 277 -15.23 10.04 9.94
CA THR A 277 -16.14 9.85 8.82
C THR A 277 -15.35 9.80 7.51
N TRP A 278 -15.75 8.88 6.62
CA TRP A 278 -15.15 8.71 5.29
C TRP A 278 -16.00 9.30 4.18
N ALA A 279 -17.19 9.78 4.53
CA ALA A 279 -18.10 10.43 3.59
C ALA A 279 -18.64 11.75 4.16
N LYS A 280 -18.89 12.72 3.26
CA LYS A 280 -19.53 14.00 3.58
C LYS A 280 -20.32 14.44 2.35
N GLY A 281 -21.65 14.55 2.51
CA GLY A 281 -22.53 14.81 1.38
C GLY A 281 -22.39 13.76 0.28
N ARG A 282 -22.07 14.22 -0.92
CA ARG A 282 -21.84 13.41 -2.12
C ARG A 282 -20.36 13.12 -2.40
N VAL A 283 -19.51 13.19 -1.37
CA VAL A 283 -18.09 12.87 -1.46
C VAL A 283 -17.73 11.74 -0.52
N VAL A 284 -17.05 10.72 -1.03
CA VAL A 284 -16.56 9.57 -0.24
C VAL A 284 -15.09 9.30 -0.52
N LEU A 285 -14.38 8.82 0.49
CA LEU A 285 -12.98 8.42 0.39
C LEU A 285 -12.86 6.89 0.41
N VAL A 286 -11.85 6.35 -0.29
CA VAL A 286 -11.52 4.92 -0.31
C VAL A 286 -10.00 4.71 -0.26
N GLY A 287 -9.58 3.55 0.22
CA GLY A 287 -8.17 3.20 0.35
C GLY A 287 -7.43 4.11 1.32
N ASP A 288 -6.15 4.37 1.04
CA ASP A 288 -5.31 5.19 1.92
C ASP A 288 -5.82 6.64 2.08
N ALA A 289 -6.71 7.11 1.20
CA ALA A 289 -7.36 8.41 1.34
C ALA A 289 -8.34 8.43 2.52
N ALA A 290 -9.06 7.34 2.75
CA ALA A 290 -10.02 7.18 3.84
C ALA A 290 -9.36 6.74 5.14
N ALA A 291 -8.56 5.67 5.07
CA ALA A 291 -8.15 4.93 6.26
C ALA A 291 -6.86 4.13 6.04
N CYS A 292 -5.76 4.82 5.76
CA CYS A 292 -4.45 4.17 5.62
C CYS A 292 -4.05 3.43 6.92
N PRO A 293 -3.89 2.10 6.90
CA PRO A 293 -3.46 1.35 8.08
C PRO A 293 -1.96 1.48 8.35
N SER A 294 -1.21 2.05 7.45
CA SER A 294 0.24 2.11 7.36
C SER A 294 0.85 1.00 6.50
N LEU A 295 1.97 1.32 5.86
CA LEU A 295 2.79 0.34 5.10
C LEU A 295 3.21 -0.85 5.98
N ILE A 296 3.52 -0.62 7.26
CA ILE A 296 3.94 -1.67 8.22
C ILE A 296 2.82 -2.69 8.48
N ALA A 297 1.56 -2.32 8.33
CA ALA A 297 0.45 -3.27 8.41
C ALA A 297 0.48 -4.31 7.27
N GLY A 298 1.13 -3.99 6.14
CA GLY A 298 1.25 -4.89 4.99
C GLY A 298 -0.08 -5.24 4.29
N THR A 299 -1.20 -4.63 4.70
CA THR A 299 -2.56 -4.99 4.23
C THR A 299 -3.19 -3.93 3.33
N GLY A 300 -2.56 -2.76 3.14
CA GLY A 300 -3.16 -1.59 2.49
C GLY A 300 -3.71 -1.88 1.08
N ALA A 301 -2.96 -2.58 0.24
CA ALA A 301 -3.39 -2.90 -1.13
C ALA A 301 -4.62 -3.84 -1.16
N GLY A 302 -4.58 -4.89 -0.32
CA GLY A 302 -5.69 -5.82 -0.20
C GLY A 302 -6.94 -5.15 0.35
N PHE A 303 -6.72 -4.27 1.33
CA PHE A 303 -7.78 -3.50 1.94
C PHE A 303 -8.42 -2.50 0.96
N ALA A 304 -7.61 -1.83 0.13
CA ALA A 304 -8.10 -0.93 -0.91
C ALA A 304 -9.04 -1.63 -1.92
N MET A 305 -8.74 -2.88 -2.29
CA MET A 305 -9.63 -3.70 -3.13
C MET A 305 -10.91 -4.08 -2.38
N ALA A 306 -10.81 -4.43 -1.11
CA ALA A 306 -11.96 -4.77 -0.27
C ALA A 306 -12.89 -3.57 -0.07
N GLU A 307 -12.35 -2.39 0.22
CA GLU A 307 -13.12 -1.13 0.33
C GLU A 307 -13.86 -0.82 -0.97
N ALA A 308 -13.20 -0.97 -2.11
CA ALA A 308 -13.83 -0.78 -3.41
C ALA A 308 -15.01 -1.74 -3.61
N ALA A 309 -14.85 -3.02 -3.24
CA ALA A 309 -15.92 -4.01 -3.36
C ALA A 309 -17.10 -3.71 -2.42
N VAL A 310 -16.83 -3.29 -1.18
CA VAL A 310 -17.87 -2.94 -0.22
C VAL A 310 -18.62 -1.69 -0.65
N LEU A 311 -17.90 -0.63 -1.08
CA LEU A 311 -18.56 0.60 -1.54
C LEU A 311 -19.45 0.33 -2.78
N ALA A 312 -18.92 -0.37 -3.79
CA ALA A 312 -19.71 -0.72 -4.97
C ALA A 312 -20.93 -1.58 -4.61
N GLY A 313 -20.75 -2.54 -3.71
CA GLY A 313 -21.84 -3.41 -3.24
C GLY A 313 -22.92 -2.66 -2.46
N GLU A 314 -22.54 -1.71 -1.60
CA GLU A 314 -23.52 -0.92 -0.85
C GLU A 314 -24.27 0.08 -1.75
N LEU A 315 -23.60 0.66 -2.74
CA LEU A 315 -24.26 1.49 -3.76
C LEU A 315 -25.29 0.68 -4.56
N GLN A 316 -25.00 -0.59 -4.87
CA GLN A 316 -25.93 -1.51 -5.55
C GLN A 316 -27.12 -1.91 -4.68
N ARG A 317 -26.90 -2.13 -3.37
CA ARG A 317 -27.96 -2.53 -2.42
C ARG A 317 -28.92 -1.41 -2.02
N HIS A 318 -28.47 -0.16 -2.13
CA HIS A 318 -29.24 1.03 -1.75
C HIS A 318 -29.43 1.98 -2.95
N PRO A 319 -30.13 1.52 -4.03
CA PRO A 319 -30.33 2.33 -5.20
C PRO A 319 -31.18 3.58 -4.86
N GLY A 320 -30.65 4.76 -5.13
CA GLY A 320 -31.32 6.04 -4.83
C GLY A 320 -31.14 6.55 -3.39
N ASP A 321 -30.57 5.78 -2.48
CA ASP A 321 -30.27 6.20 -1.10
C ASP A 321 -28.75 6.25 -0.86
N LEU A 322 -28.14 7.30 -1.43
CA LEU A 322 -26.70 7.50 -1.31
C LEU A 322 -26.22 7.63 0.16
N PRO A 323 -26.88 8.39 1.04
CA PRO A 323 -26.48 8.47 2.45
C PRO A 323 -26.46 7.10 3.15
N ALA A 324 -27.46 6.25 2.93
CA ALA A 324 -27.47 4.91 3.50
C ALA A 324 -26.32 4.04 2.95
N ALA A 325 -26.07 4.06 1.64
CA ALA A 325 -24.97 3.33 1.03
C ALA A 325 -23.61 3.72 1.63
N LEU A 326 -23.34 5.02 1.77
CA LEU A 326 -22.08 5.55 2.28
C LEU A 326 -21.91 5.25 3.78
N SER A 327 -22.97 5.33 4.57
CA SER A 327 -22.93 4.95 5.99
C SER A 327 -22.61 3.46 6.15
N ARG A 328 -23.30 2.58 5.41
CA ARG A 328 -23.10 1.14 5.45
C ARG A 328 -21.69 0.73 5.03
N TYR A 329 -21.14 1.35 3.98
CA TYR A 329 -19.76 1.17 3.58
C TYR A 329 -18.79 1.39 4.74
N GLN A 330 -18.91 2.53 5.42
CA GLN A 330 -18.05 2.88 6.56
C GLN A 330 -18.24 1.90 7.74
N ASP A 331 -19.48 1.62 8.13
CA ASP A 331 -19.81 0.79 9.30
C ASP A 331 -19.23 -0.62 9.18
N GLN A 332 -19.22 -1.19 7.97
CA GLN A 332 -18.69 -2.54 7.74
C GLN A 332 -17.17 -2.62 7.92
N LEU A 333 -16.43 -1.55 7.67
CA LEU A 333 -14.99 -1.61 7.56
C LEU A 333 -14.24 -0.86 8.68
N LYS A 334 -14.86 0.14 9.30
CA LYS A 334 -14.20 1.04 10.26
C LYS A 334 -13.56 0.31 11.43
N ALA A 335 -14.29 -0.64 12.03
CA ALA A 335 -13.75 -1.40 13.15
C ALA A 335 -12.57 -2.31 12.77
N PHE A 336 -12.61 -2.90 11.59
CA PHE A 336 -11.51 -3.71 11.07
C PHE A 336 -10.25 -2.87 10.83
N VAL A 337 -10.38 -1.72 10.15
CA VAL A 337 -9.26 -0.80 9.91
C VAL A 337 -8.63 -0.34 11.22
N ALA A 338 -9.45 0.09 12.19
CA ALA A 338 -8.95 0.55 13.48
C ALA A 338 -8.10 -0.53 14.19
N ARG A 339 -8.52 -1.81 14.12
CA ARG A 339 -7.70 -2.92 14.66
C ARG A 339 -6.37 -3.06 13.91
N LYS A 340 -6.37 -2.98 12.57
CA LYS A 340 -5.14 -3.07 11.77
C LYS A 340 -4.20 -1.88 12.02
N GLN A 341 -4.74 -0.69 12.21
CA GLN A 341 -3.98 0.50 12.58
C GLN A 341 -3.29 0.34 13.95
N THR A 342 -4.03 -0.09 14.97
CA THR A 342 -3.48 -0.36 16.31
C THR A 342 -2.41 -1.46 16.26
N TYR A 343 -2.65 -2.50 15.48
CA TYR A 343 -1.66 -3.56 15.32
C TYR A 343 -0.37 -3.07 14.63
N ALA A 344 -0.49 -2.26 13.59
CA ALA A 344 0.67 -1.68 12.90
C ALA A 344 1.55 -0.85 13.84
N GLU A 345 0.96 -0.10 14.78
CA GLU A 345 1.71 0.66 15.81
C GLU A 345 2.58 -0.27 16.66
N SER A 346 2.07 -1.43 17.04
CA SER A 346 2.82 -2.41 17.82
C SER A 346 3.99 -3.04 17.06
N LEU A 347 3.94 -3.07 15.73
CA LEU A 347 4.95 -3.70 14.88
C LEU A 347 6.15 -2.81 14.56
N VAL A 348 6.05 -1.49 14.66
CA VAL A 348 7.15 -0.56 14.31
C VAL A 348 8.44 -0.93 15.03
N GLY A 349 8.35 -1.24 16.33
CA GLY A 349 9.48 -1.65 17.14
C GLY A 349 10.14 -2.96 16.69
N SER A 350 9.37 -3.86 16.10
CA SER A 350 9.86 -5.14 15.57
C SER A 350 10.53 -5.01 14.21
N PHE A 351 9.98 -4.16 13.33
CA PHE A 351 10.58 -3.91 12.02
C PHE A 351 11.87 -3.10 12.12
N VAL A 352 11.87 -2.03 12.92
CA VAL A 352 13.00 -1.11 13.05
C VAL A 352 13.35 -0.89 14.53
N PRO A 353 13.99 -1.90 15.20
CA PRO A 353 14.35 -1.79 16.60
C PRO A 353 15.32 -0.63 16.87
N LYS A 354 15.11 0.11 17.97
CA LYS A 354 15.95 1.27 18.35
C LYS A 354 17.33 0.91 18.88
N THR A 355 17.52 -0.31 19.35
CA THR A 355 18.73 -0.74 20.06
C THR A 355 19.34 -2.01 19.45
N ALA A 356 20.65 -2.20 19.62
CA ALA A 356 21.34 -3.41 19.20
C ALA A 356 20.79 -4.67 19.89
N LEU A 357 20.37 -4.57 21.16
CA LEU A 357 19.73 -5.68 21.86
C LEU A 357 18.36 -6.02 21.21
N GLY A 358 17.57 -5.00 20.85
CA GLY A 358 16.31 -5.18 20.16
C GLY A 358 16.48 -5.86 18.80
N VAL A 359 17.53 -5.49 18.04
CA VAL A 359 17.86 -6.17 16.77
C VAL A 359 18.17 -7.64 17.02
N ARG A 360 19.04 -7.97 17.99
CA ARG A 360 19.40 -9.35 18.32
C ARG A 360 18.18 -10.16 18.78
N ALA A 361 17.34 -9.59 19.63
CA ALA A 361 16.13 -10.24 20.13
C ALA A 361 15.14 -10.55 18.97
N ARG A 362 14.95 -9.60 18.05
CA ARG A 362 14.13 -9.80 16.87
C ARG A 362 14.71 -10.90 15.96
N ASP A 363 16.02 -10.90 15.69
CA ASP A 363 16.67 -11.89 14.85
C ASP A 363 16.54 -13.28 15.48
N ALA A 364 16.73 -13.41 16.80
CA ALA A 364 16.49 -14.66 17.53
C ALA A 364 15.04 -15.12 17.44
N ALA A 365 14.07 -14.19 17.56
CA ALA A 365 12.65 -14.50 17.39
C ALA A 365 12.31 -15.03 15.99
N THR A 366 12.98 -14.52 14.94
CA THR A 366 12.79 -15.04 13.58
C THR A 366 13.31 -16.47 13.41
N LEU A 367 14.33 -16.89 14.18
CA LEU A 367 14.78 -18.28 14.17
C LEU A 367 13.73 -19.24 14.77
N LEU A 368 12.98 -18.77 15.77
CA LEU A 368 11.89 -19.56 16.36
C LEU A 368 10.76 -19.83 15.36
N MET A 369 10.61 -18.99 14.33
CA MET A 369 9.65 -19.23 13.25
C MET A 369 9.92 -20.52 12.44
N ARG A 370 11.09 -21.13 12.60
CA ARG A 370 11.43 -22.45 12.03
C ARG A 370 10.78 -23.61 12.77
N LEU A 371 10.29 -23.38 13.99
CA LEU A 371 9.62 -24.39 14.79
C LEU A 371 8.10 -24.39 14.49
N PRO A 372 7.47 -25.57 14.32
CA PRO A 372 6.09 -25.67 13.77
C PRO A 372 5.01 -24.85 14.49
N ALA A 373 5.12 -24.67 15.82
CA ALA A 373 4.11 -23.96 16.62
C ALA A 373 4.30 -22.44 16.65
N PHE A 374 5.52 -21.93 16.42
CA PHE A 374 5.87 -20.54 16.62
C PHE A 374 5.33 -19.59 15.56
N PRO A 375 5.23 -19.92 14.26
CA PRO A 375 4.60 -19.05 13.27
C PRO A 375 3.18 -18.65 13.69
N LYS A 376 2.39 -19.60 14.18
CA LYS A 376 1.02 -19.34 14.66
C LYS A 376 1.00 -18.42 15.88
N LEU A 377 1.94 -18.58 16.80
CA LEU A 377 2.05 -17.76 18.01
C LEU A 377 2.47 -16.32 17.67
N LEU A 378 3.48 -16.15 16.82
CA LEU A 378 4.07 -14.85 16.50
C LEU A 378 3.27 -14.07 15.44
N MET A 379 2.78 -14.77 14.39
CA MET A 379 2.16 -14.15 13.23
C MET A 379 0.67 -14.46 13.08
N GLY A 380 0.11 -15.35 13.91
CA GLY A 380 -1.26 -15.81 13.78
C GLY A 380 -2.31 -14.69 13.91
N ARG A 381 -2.04 -13.69 14.76
CA ARG A 381 -2.89 -12.48 14.85
C ARG A 381 -2.72 -11.55 13.66
N TYR A 382 -1.52 -11.49 13.09
CA TYR A 382 -1.20 -10.65 11.94
C TYR A 382 -1.91 -11.13 10.67
N LEU A 383 -1.83 -12.42 10.38
CA LEU A 383 -2.42 -13.04 9.20
C LEU A 383 -3.92 -13.37 9.34
N ARG A 384 -4.50 -13.16 10.53
CA ARG A 384 -5.94 -13.38 10.73
C ARG A 384 -6.71 -12.13 10.34
N ASP A 385 -7.57 -12.27 9.34
CA ASP A 385 -8.58 -11.28 8.99
C ASP A 385 -9.93 -11.73 9.58
N ASP A 386 -10.48 -10.90 10.47
CA ASP A 386 -11.78 -11.16 11.11
C ASP A 386 -12.93 -10.52 10.30
N VAL A 387 -12.66 -10.12 9.06
CA VAL A 387 -13.66 -9.56 8.14
C VAL A 387 -13.93 -10.55 7.02
N VAL A 388 -15.19 -10.91 6.89
CA VAL A 388 -15.68 -11.61 5.71
C VAL A 388 -16.36 -10.57 4.84
N LEU A 389 -15.89 -10.41 3.62
CA LEU A 389 -16.52 -9.51 2.65
C LEU A 389 -17.92 -10.04 2.35
N PRO A 390 -18.96 -9.20 2.47
CA PRO A 390 -20.31 -9.60 2.07
C PRO A 390 -20.32 -10.08 0.61
N ASP A 391 -21.19 -11.01 0.32
CA ASP A 391 -21.44 -11.41 -1.05
C ASP A 391 -22.43 -10.42 -1.68
N TYR A 392 -21.94 -9.66 -2.65
CA TYR A 392 -22.73 -8.70 -3.41
C TYR A 392 -23.11 -9.22 -4.81
N GLY A 393 -22.67 -10.42 -5.19
CA GLY A 393 -22.85 -10.94 -6.55
C GLY A 393 -22.08 -10.14 -7.62
N LEU A 394 -20.95 -9.56 -7.27
CA LEU A 394 -20.13 -8.64 -8.11
C LEU A 394 -19.23 -9.41 -9.10
#